data_6b48a559b938de47f43659b329ad4387
#
_entry.id   6b48a559b938de47f43659b329ad4387
#
_cell.length_a   1.000
_cell.length_b   1.000
_cell.length_c   1.000
_cell.angle_alpha   90.00
_cell.angle_beta   90.00
_cell.angle_gamma   90.00
#
_symmetry.space_group_name_H-M   'P 1'
#
loop_
_entity.id
_entity.type
_entity.pdbx_description
1 polymer ?
#
loop_
_entity_poly.entity_id
_entity_poly.type
_entity_poly.pdbx_seq_one_letter_code
_entity_poly.pdbx_strand_id
1 'polypeptide(L)'
;MSSPRPPNPRWTRRDFARTSASLPLLALVPRGLLGLGTGRQEVTIRVDSEIGQVRPELHGHFAEHVGACIYGGVWVGRNSPIPNVNGYRKQAVEYLRELGVPILRWPGGCFADDYHWRDGVGPPAGRPKRVNLHWGGYVEDNSFGTDEFIGFCRQIGAEPYICGNVGSGSPEELRDWIEYSNFPSGSALADERARNGSAEPYRIRYWGVGNENWGCGGQMTAREYAALFRRFAVFAPVLGGLKPYLVACGPDRNDVAWSHDFMDSVPAHRLPEAFAMHYYAEGKSPSAAYTPATMEAQLATFPEIERAVIQQRALLDGYDGGRKVMLVLDEWGVHDRLVPEEEKSHGRLWQQCTMRSALAVALGLNLFNRQADKLAMCNLAQMVNVRAPLLQTEGGECVRTLVYYVFALFRAHRSKTAVRVEAEDPSSSGLSVSASREGQDLVVSLLNSRDDTDMPVACSLRSVRPASASAQILHADDLNAYNGFGSSAQIAPRPHPVSVGGGGLQLDLPRLSVVTVAVRMA
;
A
#
# COMPACT_ATOMS: atom_id res chain seq x y z
N MET A 1 40.75 19.63 -26.80
CA MET A 1 41.50 19.34 -25.56
C MET A 1 40.55 19.63 -24.40
N SER A 2 39.90 18.61 -23.89
CA SER A 2 38.95 18.70 -22.78
C SER A 2 39.66 18.26 -21.49
N SER A 3 39.69 19.14 -20.52
CA SER A 3 40.27 18.89 -19.20
C SER A 3 39.47 17.77 -18.45
N PRO A 4 40.16 16.90 -17.71
CA PRO A 4 39.48 15.83 -16.94
C PRO A 4 38.76 16.43 -15.75
N ARG A 5 37.51 15.95 -15.48
CA ARG A 5 36.75 16.23 -14.26
C ARG A 5 37.44 15.57 -13.05
N PRO A 6 37.42 16.20 -11.89
CA PRO A 6 37.93 15.57 -10.67
C PRO A 6 37.06 14.37 -10.26
N PRO A 7 37.66 13.33 -9.65
CA PRO A 7 36.90 12.15 -9.18
C PRO A 7 36.00 12.52 -8.02
N ASN A 8 34.78 11.99 -8.03
CA ASN A 8 33.84 12.06 -6.92
C ASN A 8 34.46 11.46 -5.64
N PRO A 9 34.29 12.07 -4.47
CA PRO A 9 34.78 11.52 -3.23
C PRO A 9 34.05 10.22 -2.91
N ARG A 10 34.80 9.11 -2.92
CA ARG A 10 34.30 7.81 -2.47
C ARG A 10 34.27 7.81 -0.94
N TRP A 11 33.06 7.74 -0.35
CA TRP A 11 32.92 7.49 1.07
C TRP A 11 33.41 6.09 1.41
N THR A 12 34.32 5.97 2.38
CA THR A 12 34.85 4.70 2.82
C THR A 12 34.14 4.24 4.09
N ARG A 13 34.18 2.92 4.40
CA ARG A 13 33.66 2.37 5.65
C ARG A 13 34.18 3.10 6.92
N ARG A 14 35.33 3.78 6.82
CA ARG A 14 35.91 4.56 7.93
C ARG A 14 35.20 5.92 8.11
N ASP A 15 34.66 6.50 7.08
CA ASP A 15 33.98 7.79 7.16
C ASP A 15 32.60 7.63 7.82
N PHE A 16 31.94 6.51 7.58
CA PHE A 16 30.70 6.14 8.27
C PHE A 16 30.88 5.92 9.79
N ALA A 17 32.00 5.30 10.18
CA ALA A 17 32.31 5.07 11.60
C ALA A 17 32.64 6.36 12.40
N ARG A 18 33.04 7.44 11.73
CA ARG A 18 33.38 8.71 12.38
C ARG A 18 32.17 9.63 12.62
N THR A 19 31.11 9.48 11.84
CA THR A 19 29.87 10.26 11.99
C THR A 19 28.92 9.65 13.05
N SER A 20 29.14 8.40 13.47
CA SER A 20 28.32 7.69 14.46
C SER A 20 28.78 7.86 15.93
N ALA A 21 29.82 8.66 16.18
CA ALA A 21 30.49 8.71 17.49
C ALA A 21 30.10 9.89 18.38
N SER A 22 28.95 10.52 18.17
CA SER A 22 28.47 11.60 19.06
C SER A 22 26.97 11.52 19.30
N LEU A 23 26.53 10.42 19.93
CA LEU A 23 25.27 10.37 20.66
C LEU A 23 25.59 10.39 22.16
N PRO A 24 24.98 11.28 22.96
CA PRO A 24 25.18 11.27 24.40
C PRO A 24 24.57 9.99 25.00
N LEU A 25 25.31 9.36 25.92
CA LEU A 25 24.82 8.32 26.80
C LEU A 25 23.58 8.84 27.55
N LEU A 26 22.41 8.42 27.17
CA LEU A 26 21.22 8.56 28.01
C LEU A 26 21.33 7.51 29.12
N ALA A 27 21.48 8.00 30.33
CA ALA A 27 21.48 7.22 31.55
C ALA A 27 20.22 6.36 31.65
N LEU A 28 20.41 5.09 31.99
CA LEU A 28 19.33 4.18 32.40
C LEU A 28 18.68 4.76 33.68
N VAL A 29 17.54 5.42 33.52
CA VAL A 29 16.65 5.71 34.64
C VAL A 29 15.82 4.46 34.92
N PRO A 30 15.76 3.97 36.15
CA PRO A 30 14.92 2.80 36.47
C PRO A 30 13.45 3.14 36.19
N ARG A 31 12.75 2.26 35.47
CA ARG A 31 11.29 2.29 35.34
C ARG A 31 10.65 2.07 36.71
N GLY A 32 10.58 3.13 37.51
CA GLY A 32 9.83 3.17 38.73
C GLY A 32 8.64 4.11 38.54
N LEU A 33 7.43 3.59 38.72
CA LEU A 33 6.17 4.26 38.98
C LEU A 33 6.08 5.72 38.48
N LEU A 34 5.87 5.92 37.19
CA LEU A 34 5.24 7.14 36.72
C LEU A 34 3.74 6.84 36.72
N GLY A 35 3.02 7.56 37.60
CA GLY A 35 1.60 7.43 37.77
C GLY A 35 0.85 7.53 36.45
N LEU A 36 -0.24 6.77 36.35
CA LEU A 36 -1.27 6.89 35.33
C LEU A 36 -1.77 8.35 35.31
N GLY A 37 -1.09 9.17 34.51
CA GLY A 37 -1.51 10.53 34.24
C GLY A 37 -2.72 10.44 33.32
N THR A 38 -3.90 10.75 33.83
CA THR A 38 -5.09 11.12 33.06
C THR A 38 -4.89 12.46 32.35
N GLY A 39 -3.68 12.69 31.83
CA GLY A 39 -3.30 13.91 31.16
C GLY A 39 -3.84 13.95 29.74
N ARG A 40 -4.44 15.08 29.40
CA ARG A 40 -4.90 15.40 28.06
C ARG A 40 -3.72 15.38 27.09
N GLN A 41 -3.85 14.73 25.97
CA GLN A 41 -2.84 14.70 24.91
C GLN A 41 -2.87 16.02 24.12
N GLU A 42 -1.73 16.67 24.01
CA GLU A 42 -1.60 17.92 23.27
C GLU A 42 -1.00 17.65 21.88
N VAL A 43 -1.71 18.11 20.84
CA VAL A 43 -1.29 18.01 19.44
C VAL A 43 -1.18 19.40 18.86
N THR A 44 -0.08 19.72 18.19
CA THR A 44 0.07 20.96 17.43
C THR A 44 0.05 20.66 15.92
N ILE A 45 -0.91 21.23 15.21
CA ILE A 45 -1.02 21.15 13.76
C ILE A 45 -0.51 22.46 13.17
N ARG A 46 0.61 22.41 12.44
CA ARG A 46 1.21 23.55 11.75
C ARG A 46 0.62 23.63 10.34
N VAL A 47 -0.50 24.30 10.21
CA VAL A 47 -1.26 24.38 8.95
C VAL A 47 -0.47 25.10 7.85
N ASP A 48 0.45 25.97 8.20
CA ASP A 48 1.36 26.70 7.30
C ASP A 48 2.66 25.94 6.96
N SER A 49 2.91 24.78 7.58
CA SER A 49 4.09 23.97 7.32
C SER A 49 3.76 22.76 6.44
N GLU A 50 3.79 22.97 5.14
CA GLU A 50 3.48 21.94 4.14
C GLU A 50 4.59 20.88 4.06
N ILE A 51 4.18 19.61 3.86
CA ILE A 51 5.06 18.46 3.67
C ILE A 51 5.08 18.10 2.18
N GLY A 52 3.92 17.79 1.60
CA GLY A 52 3.75 17.36 0.22
C GLY A 52 2.32 16.94 -0.06
N GLN A 53 2.02 16.67 -1.32
CA GLN A 53 0.69 16.25 -1.72
C GLN A 53 0.43 14.80 -1.28
N VAL A 54 -0.69 14.56 -0.60
CA VAL A 54 -1.21 13.22 -0.36
C VAL A 54 -1.78 12.69 -1.68
N ARG A 55 -0.91 12.05 -2.46
CA ARG A 55 -1.30 11.47 -3.77
C ARG A 55 -2.37 10.40 -3.55
N PRO A 56 -3.38 10.31 -4.42
CA PRO A 56 -4.36 9.22 -4.32
C PRO A 56 -3.73 7.82 -4.26
N GLU A 57 -2.64 7.61 -4.98
CA GLU A 57 -1.90 6.34 -5.07
C GLU A 57 -1.24 5.91 -3.73
N LEU A 58 -1.13 6.79 -2.73
CA LEU A 58 -0.76 6.39 -1.35
C LEU A 58 -1.82 5.49 -0.70
N HIS A 59 -3.02 5.45 -1.28
CA HIS A 59 -4.12 4.58 -0.89
C HIS A 59 -4.35 3.48 -1.92
N GLY A 60 -3.30 3.01 -2.59
CA GLY A 60 -3.33 1.95 -3.57
C GLY A 60 -3.58 0.57 -2.98
N HIS A 61 -3.89 -0.36 -3.85
CA HIS A 61 -4.19 -1.73 -3.47
C HIS A 61 -3.50 -2.73 -4.40
N PHE A 62 -3.43 -3.97 -3.93
CA PHE A 62 -2.79 -5.08 -4.57
C PHE A 62 -3.74 -6.27 -4.66
N ALA A 63 -3.73 -6.95 -5.81
CA ALA A 63 -4.47 -8.18 -6.04
C ALA A 63 -3.55 -9.20 -6.71
N GLU A 64 -3.56 -10.43 -6.21
CA GLU A 64 -2.70 -11.50 -6.67
C GLU A 64 -3.48 -12.78 -6.88
N HIS A 65 -3.00 -13.64 -7.76
CA HIS A 65 -3.47 -15.01 -7.91
C HIS A 65 -3.00 -15.87 -6.72
N VAL A 66 -3.58 -15.60 -5.54
CA VAL A 66 -3.30 -16.30 -4.27
C VAL A 66 -4.59 -16.50 -3.49
N GLY A 67 -4.78 -17.68 -2.94
CA GLY A 67 -5.98 -18.01 -2.18
C GLY A 67 -7.25 -17.67 -2.94
N ALA A 68 -8.18 -16.99 -2.27
CA ALA A 68 -9.43 -16.53 -2.87
C ALA A 68 -9.41 -15.02 -3.18
N CYS A 69 -8.24 -14.42 -3.50
CA CYS A 69 -8.20 -13.00 -3.86
C CYS A 69 -8.86 -12.75 -5.23
N ILE A 70 -8.46 -13.52 -6.24
CA ILE A 70 -9.03 -13.42 -7.60
C ILE A 70 -10.22 -14.36 -7.73
N TYR A 71 -9.99 -15.68 -7.81
CA TYR A 71 -11.06 -16.66 -8.00
C TYR A 71 -11.88 -16.86 -6.72
N GLY A 72 -13.20 -16.70 -6.83
CA GLY A 72 -14.10 -16.70 -5.66
C GLY A 72 -14.14 -15.37 -4.90
N GLY A 73 -13.14 -14.54 -5.04
CA GLY A 73 -13.09 -13.17 -4.53
C GLY A 73 -13.66 -12.18 -5.54
N VAL A 74 -12.77 -11.56 -6.32
CA VAL A 74 -13.13 -10.57 -7.36
C VAL A 74 -13.86 -11.22 -8.53
N TRP A 75 -13.36 -12.37 -8.97
CA TRP A 75 -13.84 -13.10 -10.15
C TRP A 75 -14.61 -14.35 -9.73
N VAL A 76 -15.86 -14.42 -10.12
CA VAL A 76 -16.72 -15.59 -9.90
C VAL A 76 -17.11 -16.31 -11.18
N GLY A 77 -16.73 -15.72 -12.34
CA GLY A 77 -17.07 -16.25 -13.65
C GLY A 77 -18.43 -15.78 -14.15
N ARG A 78 -18.56 -15.65 -15.47
CA ARG A 78 -19.75 -15.09 -16.15
C ARG A 78 -21.02 -15.91 -15.90
N ASN A 79 -20.87 -17.23 -15.76
CA ASN A 79 -21.97 -18.18 -15.59
C ASN A 79 -22.23 -18.55 -14.12
N SER A 80 -21.59 -17.88 -13.19
CA SER A 80 -21.77 -18.15 -11.75
C SER A 80 -23.19 -17.81 -11.29
N PRO A 81 -23.77 -18.60 -10.36
CA PRO A 81 -25.02 -18.24 -9.69
C PRO A 81 -24.84 -17.08 -8.72
N ILE A 82 -23.59 -16.75 -8.34
CA ILE A 82 -23.28 -15.57 -7.51
C ILE A 82 -23.53 -14.33 -8.36
N PRO A 83 -24.26 -13.32 -7.82
CA PRO A 83 -24.51 -12.07 -8.53
C PRO A 83 -23.22 -11.43 -9.07
N ASN A 84 -23.17 -11.26 -10.37
CA ASN A 84 -21.96 -10.76 -11.05
C ASN A 84 -22.29 -9.81 -12.20
N VAL A 85 -21.31 -9.01 -12.60
CA VAL A 85 -21.33 -8.19 -13.81
C VAL A 85 -20.17 -8.64 -14.69
N ASN A 86 -20.48 -9.35 -15.78
CA ASN A 86 -19.47 -9.90 -16.69
C ASN A 86 -18.46 -10.85 -16.02
N GLY A 87 -18.84 -11.53 -14.93
CA GLY A 87 -17.97 -12.43 -14.17
C GLY A 87 -17.34 -11.83 -12.92
N TYR A 88 -17.34 -10.50 -12.79
CA TYR A 88 -16.88 -9.84 -11.55
C TYR A 88 -17.98 -9.89 -10.48
N ARG A 89 -17.63 -10.24 -9.25
CA ARG A 89 -18.57 -10.23 -8.14
C ARG A 89 -19.20 -8.85 -8.00
N LYS A 90 -20.53 -8.75 -8.21
CA LYS A 90 -21.25 -7.47 -8.28
C LYS A 90 -21.03 -6.62 -7.01
N GLN A 91 -21.16 -7.22 -5.84
CA GLN A 91 -21.02 -6.53 -4.56
C GLN A 91 -19.59 -6.00 -4.33
N ALA A 92 -18.56 -6.76 -4.75
CA ALA A 92 -17.19 -6.29 -4.67
C ALA A 92 -16.95 -5.07 -5.58
N VAL A 93 -17.48 -5.10 -6.80
CA VAL A 93 -17.42 -3.95 -7.73
C VAL A 93 -18.09 -2.73 -7.13
N GLU A 94 -19.28 -2.88 -6.54
CA GLU A 94 -20.03 -1.77 -5.93
C GLU A 94 -19.26 -1.15 -4.76
N TYR A 95 -18.76 -1.96 -3.84
CA TYR A 95 -18.03 -1.48 -2.66
C TYR A 95 -16.68 -0.83 -3.03
N LEU A 96 -15.93 -1.41 -3.95
CA LEU A 96 -14.63 -0.85 -4.35
C LEU A 96 -14.78 0.42 -5.18
N ARG A 97 -15.85 0.54 -5.98
CA ARG A 97 -16.21 1.79 -6.67
C ARG A 97 -16.62 2.88 -5.68
N GLU A 98 -17.44 2.53 -4.67
CA GLU A 98 -17.83 3.44 -3.58
C GLU A 98 -16.60 3.95 -2.83
N LEU A 99 -15.65 3.07 -2.51
CA LEU A 99 -14.40 3.42 -1.86
C LEU A 99 -13.52 4.33 -2.74
N GLY A 100 -13.62 4.18 -4.07
CA GLY A 100 -12.78 4.89 -5.02
C GLY A 100 -11.34 4.41 -4.96
N VAL A 101 -11.10 3.13 -5.23
CA VAL A 101 -9.74 2.56 -5.32
C VAL A 101 -8.94 3.33 -6.38
N PRO A 102 -7.83 4.00 -6.03
CA PRO A 102 -7.13 4.87 -6.98
C PRO A 102 -6.27 4.09 -7.98
N ILE A 103 -5.62 3.04 -7.53
CA ILE A 103 -4.72 2.20 -8.34
C ILE A 103 -4.76 0.77 -7.82
N LEU A 104 -4.65 -0.19 -8.75
CA LEU A 104 -4.64 -1.61 -8.44
C LEU A 104 -3.48 -2.31 -9.13
N ARG A 105 -2.56 -2.90 -8.35
CA ARG A 105 -1.44 -3.71 -8.82
C ARG A 105 -1.87 -5.17 -9.01
N TRP A 106 -1.47 -5.79 -10.15
CA TRP A 106 -1.76 -7.18 -10.55
C TRP A 106 -0.67 -7.67 -11.53
N PRO A 107 -0.41 -8.96 -11.80
CA PRO A 107 -1.14 -10.16 -11.38
C PRO A 107 -0.70 -10.72 -10.04
N GLY A 108 0.30 -10.13 -9.41
CA GLY A 108 0.78 -10.61 -8.14
C GLY A 108 2.05 -9.93 -7.67
N GLY A 109 2.48 -10.47 -6.57
CA GLY A 109 3.77 -10.53 -5.97
C GLY A 109 4.56 -11.69 -6.57
N CYS A 110 4.82 -12.77 -5.78
CA CYS A 110 5.55 -13.93 -6.27
C CYS A 110 4.96 -14.55 -7.54
N PHE A 111 3.65 -14.55 -7.69
CA PHE A 111 2.99 -15.07 -8.88
C PHE A 111 3.38 -14.30 -10.15
N ALA A 112 3.68 -13.01 -10.08
CA ALA A 112 4.02 -12.20 -11.25
C ALA A 112 5.27 -12.71 -11.98
N ASP A 113 6.28 -13.21 -11.24
CA ASP A 113 7.55 -13.68 -11.81
C ASP A 113 7.51 -15.12 -12.36
N ASP A 114 6.32 -15.77 -12.31
CA ASP A 114 5.99 -17.05 -12.95
C ASP A 114 4.82 -16.94 -13.95
N TYR A 115 4.17 -15.77 -14.03
CA TYR A 115 3.00 -15.54 -14.88
C TYR A 115 3.38 -15.14 -16.30
N HIS A 116 2.93 -15.95 -17.28
CA HIS A 116 3.03 -15.63 -18.69
C HIS A 116 1.73 -15.02 -19.19
N TRP A 117 1.72 -13.73 -19.48
CA TRP A 117 0.51 -12.97 -19.81
C TRP A 117 -0.29 -13.52 -21.00
N ARG A 118 0.40 -14.18 -21.95
CA ARG A 118 -0.22 -14.83 -23.09
C ARG A 118 -1.20 -15.95 -22.70
N ASP A 119 -0.97 -16.58 -21.55
CA ASP A 119 -1.87 -17.60 -21.01
C ASP A 119 -3.21 -17.03 -20.58
N GLY A 120 -3.29 -15.73 -20.26
CA GLY A 120 -4.47 -15.02 -19.79
C GLY A 120 -5.20 -14.19 -20.87
N VAL A 121 -4.92 -14.36 -22.16
CA VAL A 121 -5.60 -13.62 -23.24
C VAL A 121 -6.30 -14.55 -24.25
N GLY A 122 -7.24 -13.99 -25.00
CA GLY A 122 -8.07 -14.76 -25.94
C GLY A 122 -9.26 -15.45 -25.26
N PRO A 123 -9.98 -16.31 -25.99
CA PRO A 123 -11.15 -17.03 -25.48
C PRO A 123 -10.81 -17.88 -24.25
N PRO A 124 -11.50 -17.74 -23.10
CA PRO A 124 -11.15 -18.44 -21.85
C PRO A 124 -11.10 -19.98 -21.99
N ALA A 125 -11.93 -20.59 -22.85
CA ALA A 125 -11.95 -22.02 -23.06
C ALA A 125 -10.66 -22.56 -23.71
N GLY A 126 -9.89 -21.72 -24.37
CA GLY A 126 -8.62 -22.09 -25.04
C GLY A 126 -7.39 -21.75 -24.22
N ARG A 127 -7.54 -21.10 -23.06
CA ARG A 127 -6.41 -20.71 -22.22
C ARG A 127 -5.78 -21.91 -21.52
N PRO A 128 -4.45 -22.01 -21.47
CA PRO A 128 -3.78 -23.11 -20.78
C PRO A 128 -4.01 -23.05 -19.28
N LYS A 129 -4.05 -24.21 -18.65
CA LYS A 129 -4.08 -24.33 -17.20
C LYS A 129 -2.64 -24.49 -16.69
N ARG A 130 -2.28 -23.75 -15.66
CA ARG A 130 -0.95 -23.77 -15.05
C ARG A 130 -1.02 -24.12 -13.57
N VAL A 131 0.04 -24.74 -13.06
CA VAL A 131 0.19 -24.95 -11.63
C VAL A 131 0.74 -23.67 -11.01
N ASN A 132 0.06 -23.14 -10.01
CA ASN A 132 0.56 -22.02 -9.22
C ASN A 132 1.61 -22.53 -8.24
N LEU A 133 2.89 -22.33 -8.57
CA LEU A 133 4.02 -22.89 -7.81
C LEU A 133 4.20 -22.22 -6.45
N HIS A 134 3.87 -20.93 -6.34
CA HIS A 134 4.14 -20.14 -5.15
C HIS A 134 3.09 -20.33 -4.05
N TRP A 135 1.84 -20.57 -4.44
CA TRP A 135 0.72 -20.44 -3.50
C TRP A 135 -0.05 -21.74 -3.24
N GLY A 136 0.65 -22.86 -3.27
CA GLY A 136 0.07 -24.15 -2.82
C GLY A 136 -0.20 -25.16 -3.91
N GLY A 137 0.30 -24.97 -5.12
CA GLY A 137 0.26 -25.96 -6.18
C GLY A 137 -1.12 -26.21 -6.78
N TYR A 138 -2.08 -25.33 -6.57
CA TYR A 138 -3.38 -25.44 -7.24
C TYR A 138 -3.30 -25.01 -8.71
N VAL A 139 -4.34 -25.40 -9.47
CA VAL A 139 -4.36 -25.15 -10.91
C VAL A 139 -5.06 -23.83 -11.21
N GLU A 140 -4.31 -22.88 -11.77
CA GLU A 140 -4.84 -21.66 -12.39
C GLU A 140 -5.47 -21.99 -13.72
N ASP A 141 -6.71 -21.61 -13.94
CA ASP A 141 -7.41 -21.81 -15.22
C ASP A 141 -7.26 -20.64 -16.19
N ASN A 142 -6.59 -19.58 -15.74
CA ASN A 142 -6.36 -18.34 -16.48
C ASN A 142 -7.63 -17.67 -17.02
N SER A 143 -8.80 -17.94 -16.42
CA SER A 143 -10.06 -17.31 -16.81
C SER A 143 -10.14 -15.84 -16.44
N PHE A 144 -9.24 -15.37 -15.58
CA PHE A 144 -9.00 -13.96 -15.27
C PHE A 144 -7.59 -13.59 -15.72
N GLY A 145 -7.49 -12.84 -16.79
CA GLY A 145 -6.23 -12.38 -17.38
C GLY A 145 -6.22 -10.87 -17.60
N THR A 146 -5.42 -10.41 -18.57
CA THR A 146 -5.23 -8.99 -18.86
C THR A 146 -6.55 -8.27 -19.15
N ASP A 147 -7.38 -8.84 -20.03
CA ASP A 147 -8.62 -8.19 -20.48
C ASP A 147 -9.63 -8.11 -19.34
N GLU A 148 -9.72 -9.16 -18.51
CA GLU A 148 -10.57 -9.19 -17.32
C GLU A 148 -10.04 -8.23 -16.24
N PHE A 149 -8.74 -8.14 -16.03
CA PHE A 149 -8.15 -7.19 -15.08
C PHE A 149 -8.46 -5.74 -15.45
N ILE A 150 -8.24 -5.37 -16.71
CA ILE A 150 -8.55 -4.03 -17.21
C ILE A 150 -10.05 -3.74 -17.14
N GLY A 151 -10.89 -4.71 -17.50
CA GLY A 151 -12.34 -4.60 -17.37
C GLY A 151 -12.77 -4.36 -15.92
N PHE A 152 -12.13 -5.03 -14.96
CA PHE A 152 -12.35 -4.84 -13.53
C PHE A 152 -11.92 -3.44 -13.08
N CYS A 153 -10.71 -3.00 -13.42
CA CYS A 153 -10.21 -1.66 -13.09
C CYS A 153 -11.14 -0.57 -13.59
N ARG A 154 -11.64 -0.68 -14.83
CA ARG A 154 -12.63 0.26 -15.40
C ARG A 154 -13.95 0.28 -14.62
N GLN A 155 -14.40 -0.89 -14.13
CA GLN A 155 -15.64 -0.99 -13.36
C GLN A 155 -15.54 -0.32 -11.99
N ILE A 156 -14.39 -0.41 -11.33
CA ILE A 156 -14.17 0.20 -10.00
C ILE A 156 -13.58 1.61 -10.09
N GLY A 157 -13.14 2.06 -11.27
CA GLY A 157 -12.53 3.39 -11.50
C GLY A 157 -11.08 3.46 -11.06
N ALA A 158 -10.36 2.33 -10.99
CA ALA A 158 -8.95 2.26 -10.60
C ALA A 158 -8.01 2.36 -11.81
N GLU A 159 -6.86 3.01 -11.61
CA GLU A 159 -5.74 2.95 -12.55
C GLU A 159 -5.08 1.56 -12.51
N PRO A 160 -4.86 0.90 -13.65
CA PRO A 160 -4.19 -0.38 -13.68
C PRO A 160 -2.68 -0.24 -13.50
N TYR A 161 -2.10 -1.10 -12.67
CA TYR A 161 -0.66 -1.28 -12.52
C TYR A 161 -0.33 -2.76 -12.72
N ILE A 162 0.42 -3.05 -13.79
CA ILE A 162 0.80 -4.43 -14.14
C ILE A 162 2.25 -4.70 -13.71
N CYS A 163 2.46 -5.82 -13.01
CA CYS A 163 3.78 -6.31 -12.66
C CYS A 163 4.23 -7.35 -13.70
N GLY A 164 5.31 -7.05 -14.44
CA GLY A 164 5.88 -7.92 -15.47
C GLY A 164 6.77 -8.99 -14.90
N ASN A 165 6.84 -10.13 -15.59
CA ASN A 165 7.62 -11.30 -15.22
C ASN A 165 9.11 -11.12 -15.58
N VAL A 166 9.99 -11.01 -14.59
CA VAL A 166 11.45 -10.98 -14.75
C VAL A 166 12.08 -12.30 -14.33
N GLY A 167 11.42 -13.06 -13.46
CA GLY A 167 11.91 -14.33 -12.93
C GLY A 167 12.03 -15.42 -13.98
N SER A 168 10.95 -15.71 -14.69
CA SER A 168 10.90 -16.75 -15.75
C SER A 168 10.62 -16.18 -17.14
N GLY A 169 10.23 -14.91 -17.25
CA GLY A 169 9.88 -14.25 -18.50
C GLY A 169 11.07 -13.63 -19.25
N SER A 170 10.77 -12.89 -20.30
CA SER A 170 11.76 -12.25 -21.15
C SER A 170 11.45 -10.77 -21.42
N PRO A 171 12.46 -9.96 -21.80
CA PRO A 171 12.24 -8.58 -22.25
C PRO A 171 11.29 -8.48 -23.46
N GLU A 172 11.29 -9.48 -24.33
CA GLU A 172 10.36 -9.59 -25.46
C GLU A 172 8.92 -9.74 -24.98
N GLU A 173 8.71 -10.59 -23.99
CA GLU A 173 7.39 -10.85 -23.41
C GLU A 173 6.80 -9.58 -22.78
N LEU A 174 7.60 -8.81 -22.03
CA LEU A 174 7.16 -7.52 -21.47
C LEU A 174 6.85 -6.50 -22.58
N ARG A 175 7.70 -6.40 -23.61
CA ARG A 175 7.48 -5.54 -24.77
C ARG A 175 6.15 -5.88 -25.46
N ASP A 176 5.90 -7.15 -25.68
CA ASP A 176 4.69 -7.62 -26.35
C ASP A 176 3.43 -7.38 -25.52
N TRP A 177 3.55 -7.48 -24.20
CA TRP A 177 2.45 -7.15 -23.30
C TRP A 177 2.13 -5.65 -23.31
N ILE A 178 3.16 -4.79 -23.33
CA ILE A 178 3.00 -3.34 -23.48
C ILE A 178 2.39 -3.01 -24.85
N GLU A 179 2.83 -3.68 -25.93
CA GLU A 179 2.29 -3.48 -27.28
C GLU A 179 0.82 -3.91 -27.36
N TYR A 180 0.48 -5.12 -26.89
CA TYR A 180 -0.89 -5.60 -26.80
C TYR A 180 -1.78 -4.59 -26.07
N SER A 181 -1.29 -4.04 -24.97
CA SER A 181 -2.07 -3.14 -24.11
C SER A 181 -2.18 -1.71 -24.66
N ASN A 182 -1.13 -1.18 -25.26
CA ASN A 182 -1.00 0.27 -25.48
C ASN A 182 -0.88 0.70 -26.94
N PHE A 183 -0.56 -0.21 -27.87
CA PHE A 183 -0.46 0.18 -29.28
C PHE A 183 -1.86 0.37 -29.89
N PRO A 184 -2.09 1.47 -30.64
CA PRO A 184 -3.45 1.79 -31.10
C PRO A 184 -4.06 0.73 -32.00
N SER A 185 -3.45 0.41 -33.16
CA SER A 185 -3.97 -0.52 -34.15
C SER A 185 -2.93 -0.83 -35.23
N GLY A 186 -3.17 -1.90 -36.02
CA GLY A 186 -2.37 -2.23 -37.20
C GLY A 186 -1.10 -3.04 -36.90
N SER A 187 -0.86 -3.42 -35.65
CA SER A 187 0.09 -4.47 -35.31
C SER A 187 -0.64 -5.77 -34.99
N ALA A 188 0.05 -6.89 -35.09
CA ALA A 188 -0.55 -8.21 -34.84
C ALA A 188 -1.16 -8.30 -33.41
N LEU A 189 -0.48 -7.73 -32.41
CA LEU A 189 -0.93 -7.75 -31.01
C LEU A 189 -2.08 -6.76 -30.75
N ALA A 190 -2.04 -5.56 -31.33
CA ALA A 190 -3.15 -4.61 -31.24
C ALA A 190 -4.41 -5.14 -31.93
N ASP A 191 -4.25 -5.79 -33.08
CA ASP A 191 -5.36 -6.41 -33.81
C ASP A 191 -5.90 -7.65 -33.06
N GLU A 192 -5.04 -8.38 -32.34
CA GLU A 192 -5.47 -9.46 -31.44
C GLU A 192 -6.30 -8.90 -30.26
N ARG A 193 -5.85 -7.83 -29.61
CA ARG A 193 -6.64 -7.14 -28.57
C ARG A 193 -8.02 -6.74 -29.10
N ALA A 194 -8.07 -6.19 -30.31
CA ALA A 194 -9.33 -5.81 -30.95
C ALA A 194 -10.26 -7.01 -31.18
N ARG A 195 -9.71 -8.15 -31.64
CA ARG A 195 -10.47 -9.41 -31.78
C ARG A 195 -10.95 -9.96 -30.44
N ASN A 196 -10.20 -9.72 -29.36
CA ASN A 196 -10.56 -10.11 -27.99
C ASN A 196 -11.60 -9.17 -27.37
N GLY A 197 -12.05 -8.13 -28.09
CA GLY A 197 -13.16 -7.25 -27.69
C GLY A 197 -12.77 -5.83 -27.30
N SER A 198 -11.48 -5.45 -27.41
CA SER A 198 -11.02 -4.10 -27.10
C SER A 198 -10.28 -3.47 -28.27
N ALA A 199 -11.04 -2.77 -29.15
CA ALA A 199 -10.44 -2.04 -30.28
C ALA A 199 -9.50 -0.92 -29.81
N GLU A 200 -9.92 -0.15 -28.79
CA GLU A 200 -9.11 0.90 -28.21
C GLU A 200 -8.03 0.38 -27.28
N PRO A 201 -6.84 1.01 -27.22
CA PRO A 201 -5.77 0.63 -26.32
C PRO A 201 -6.18 0.83 -24.85
N TYR A 202 -5.65 -0.02 -23.98
CA TYR A 202 -5.92 0.03 -22.56
C TYR A 202 -5.29 1.24 -21.87
N ARG A 203 -4.18 1.76 -22.44
CA ARG A 203 -3.41 2.91 -21.97
C ARG A 203 -2.83 2.71 -20.57
N ILE A 204 -2.25 1.54 -20.33
CA ILE A 204 -1.63 1.19 -19.05
C ILE A 204 -0.33 1.98 -18.90
N ARG A 205 -0.27 2.77 -17.84
CA ARG A 205 0.87 3.63 -17.53
C ARG A 205 1.91 2.92 -16.66
N TYR A 206 1.47 2.22 -15.61
CA TYR A 206 2.35 1.67 -14.57
C TYR A 206 2.73 0.23 -14.86
N TRP A 207 4.06 -0.03 -14.86
CA TRP A 207 4.63 -1.35 -15.16
C TRP A 207 5.71 -1.68 -14.14
N GLY A 208 5.50 -2.69 -13.31
CA GLY A 208 6.52 -3.30 -12.48
C GLY A 208 7.47 -4.13 -13.33
N VAL A 209 8.75 -4.03 -13.06
CA VAL A 209 9.79 -4.84 -13.68
C VAL A 209 10.24 -5.87 -12.65
N GLY A 210 9.50 -6.97 -12.55
CA GLY A 210 9.69 -8.02 -11.55
C GLY A 210 9.08 -7.71 -10.19
N ASN A 211 9.14 -8.71 -9.30
CA ASN A 211 8.67 -8.67 -7.93
C ASN A 211 9.61 -9.45 -7.03
N GLU A 212 10.03 -8.85 -5.89
CA GLU A 212 10.86 -9.53 -4.87
C GLU A 212 11.98 -10.39 -5.50
N ASN A 213 12.70 -9.83 -6.47
CA ASN A 213 13.70 -10.58 -7.22
C ASN A 213 14.88 -11.04 -6.35
N TRP A 214 15.03 -10.47 -5.16
CA TRP A 214 15.91 -10.95 -4.09
C TRP A 214 15.40 -12.25 -3.41
N GLY A 215 14.12 -12.57 -3.57
CA GLY A 215 13.41 -13.70 -2.97
C GLY A 215 12.73 -14.57 -4.01
N CYS A 216 11.38 -14.65 -3.94
CA CYS A 216 10.58 -15.54 -4.80
C CYS A 216 10.66 -15.19 -6.30
N GLY A 217 11.02 -13.97 -6.67
CA GLY A 217 11.21 -13.55 -8.05
C GLY A 217 12.55 -13.93 -8.66
N GLY A 218 13.32 -14.88 -8.06
CA GLY A 218 14.52 -15.44 -8.69
C GLY A 218 15.76 -15.52 -7.82
N GLN A 219 15.71 -15.12 -6.54
CA GLN A 219 16.85 -15.13 -5.58
C GLN A 219 18.10 -14.44 -6.11
N MET A 220 17.92 -13.30 -6.77
CA MET A 220 18.99 -12.54 -7.41
C MET A 220 19.69 -11.63 -6.41
N THR A 221 20.97 -11.40 -6.62
CA THR A 221 21.65 -10.24 -6.03
C THR A 221 21.15 -8.95 -6.69
N ALA A 222 21.31 -7.81 -6.02
CA ALA A 222 20.92 -6.51 -6.58
C ALA A 222 21.60 -6.22 -7.93
N ARG A 223 22.84 -6.69 -8.11
CA ARG A 223 23.62 -6.50 -9.37
C ARG A 223 23.09 -7.35 -10.51
N GLU A 224 22.69 -8.59 -10.24
CA GLU A 224 22.05 -9.48 -11.23
C GLU A 224 20.71 -8.89 -11.65
N TYR A 225 19.88 -8.48 -10.68
CA TYR A 225 18.61 -7.84 -10.99
C TYR A 225 18.80 -6.52 -11.76
N ALA A 226 19.74 -5.67 -11.39
CA ALA A 226 20.04 -4.43 -12.12
C ALA A 226 20.44 -4.68 -13.58
N ALA A 227 21.14 -5.79 -13.85
CA ALA A 227 21.48 -6.17 -15.22
C ALA A 227 20.23 -6.58 -16.03
N LEU A 228 19.32 -7.33 -15.40
CA LEU A 228 18.02 -7.70 -16.01
C LEU A 228 17.13 -6.47 -16.16
N PHE A 229 16.95 -5.65 -15.11
CA PHE A 229 16.17 -4.42 -15.19
C PHE A 229 16.56 -3.56 -16.40
N ARG A 230 17.87 -3.32 -16.61
CA ARG A 230 18.35 -2.54 -17.76
C ARG A 230 17.94 -3.16 -19.10
N ARG A 231 17.97 -4.50 -19.21
CA ARG A 231 17.54 -5.22 -20.42
C ARG A 231 16.04 -5.07 -20.66
N PHE A 232 15.21 -5.26 -19.63
CA PHE A 232 13.77 -5.08 -19.72
C PHE A 232 13.39 -3.64 -20.05
N ALA A 233 14.00 -2.66 -19.36
CA ALA A 233 13.72 -1.24 -19.55
C ALA A 233 14.03 -0.73 -20.98
N VAL A 234 15.03 -1.29 -21.67
CA VAL A 234 15.34 -0.95 -23.07
C VAL A 234 14.22 -1.39 -24.02
N PHE A 235 13.54 -2.49 -23.69
CA PHE A 235 12.47 -3.06 -24.50
C PHE A 235 11.07 -2.60 -24.07
N ALA A 236 10.94 -1.69 -23.08
CA ALA A 236 9.67 -1.07 -22.71
C ALA A 236 9.44 0.23 -23.53
N PRO A 237 8.79 0.15 -24.70
CA PRO A 237 8.73 1.26 -25.64
C PRO A 237 7.68 2.29 -25.29
N VAL A 238 7.84 3.52 -25.82
CA VAL A 238 6.76 4.51 -25.86
C VAL A 238 5.79 4.14 -26.99
N LEU A 239 4.58 3.75 -26.68
CA LEU A 239 3.56 3.35 -27.64
C LEU A 239 2.30 4.19 -27.47
N GLY A 240 1.66 4.54 -28.60
CA GLY A 240 0.45 5.36 -28.58
C GLY A 240 0.63 6.72 -27.87
N GLY A 241 1.85 7.25 -27.87
CA GLY A 241 2.20 8.48 -27.14
C GLY A 241 2.32 8.32 -25.63
N LEU A 242 2.17 7.10 -25.10
CA LEU A 242 2.27 6.81 -23.67
C LEU A 242 3.63 6.19 -23.33
N LYS A 243 4.40 6.89 -22.48
CA LYS A 243 5.64 6.35 -21.93
C LYS A 243 5.30 5.47 -20.73
N PRO A 244 5.76 4.20 -20.69
CA PRO A 244 5.65 3.37 -19.51
C PRO A 244 6.33 4.01 -18.30
N TYR A 245 5.66 3.98 -17.14
CA TYR A 245 6.21 4.35 -15.86
C TYR A 245 6.75 3.08 -15.21
N LEU A 246 8.06 2.87 -15.31
CA LEU A 246 8.70 1.64 -14.85
C LEU A 246 9.01 1.70 -13.36
N VAL A 247 8.50 0.74 -12.62
CA VAL A 247 8.79 0.54 -11.21
C VAL A 247 9.78 -0.61 -11.08
N ALA A 248 11.00 -0.33 -10.65
CA ALA A 248 11.99 -1.35 -10.39
C ALA A 248 11.74 -2.02 -9.02
N CYS A 249 11.97 -3.33 -8.93
CA CYS A 249 12.01 -4.04 -7.65
C CYS A 249 13.13 -3.46 -6.79
N GLY A 250 12.81 -3.12 -5.57
CA GLY A 250 13.74 -2.62 -4.57
C GLY A 250 14.02 -3.64 -3.47
N PRO A 251 14.46 -3.21 -2.28
CA PRO A 251 14.93 -4.09 -1.23
C PRO A 251 13.81 -4.82 -0.48
N ASP A 252 14.16 -5.92 0.16
CA ASP A 252 13.39 -6.43 1.30
C ASP A 252 13.49 -5.43 2.45
N ARG A 253 12.35 -4.99 2.97
CA ARG A 253 12.26 -4.04 4.08
C ARG A 253 13.19 -2.84 3.88
N ASN A 254 14.26 -2.76 4.65
CA ASN A 254 15.22 -1.65 4.61
C ASN A 254 16.65 -2.13 4.32
N ASP A 255 16.83 -3.06 3.39
CA ASP A 255 18.18 -3.47 2.98
C ASP A 255 18.84 -2.35 2.14
N VAL A 256 19.54 -1.47 2.86
CA VAL A 256 20.25 -0.33 2.28
C VAL A 256 21.40 -0.79 1.37
N ALA A 257 22.03 -1.93 1.69
CA ALA A 257 23.14 -2.45 0.88
C ALA A 257 22.63 -2.92 -0.49
N TRP A 258 21.49 -3.61 -0.52
CA TRP A 258 20.84 -4.03 -1.75
C TRP A 258 20.48 -2.83 -2.63
N SER A 259 19.94 -1.78 -2.02
CA SER A 259 19.57 -0.54 -2.73
C SER A 259 20.79 0.18 -3.31
N HIS A 260 21.89 0.28 -2.57
CA HIS A 260 23.14 0.84 -3.09
C HIS A 260 23.70 0.02 -4.26
N ASP A 261 23.79 -1.31 -4.13
CA ASP A 261 24.30 -2.18 -5.18
C ASP A 261 23.46 -2.09 -6.48
N PHE A 262 22.13 -1.98 -6.35
CA PHE A 262 21.24 -1.74 -7.51
C PHE A 262 21.54 -0.38 -8.16
N MET A 263 21.52 0.70 -7.38
CA MET A 263 21.69 2.07 -7.90
C MET A 263 23.08 2.29 -8.50
N ASP A 264 24.14 1.70 -7.91
CA ASP A 264 25.50 1.73 -8.45
C ASP A 264 25.62 0.97 -9.78
N SER A 265 24.76 -0.01 -10.01
CA SER A 265 24.77 -0.87 -11.19
C SER A 265 23.93 -0.35 -12.35
N VAL A 266 23.09 0.68 -12.12
CA VAL A 266 22.23 1.29 -13.15
C VAL A 266 22.77 2.67 -13.53
N PRO A 267 23.13 2.92 -14.81
CA PRO A 267 23.60 4.23 -15.24
C PRO A 267 22.55 5.34 -14.99
N ALA A 268 23.00 6.55 -14.63
CA ALA A 268 22.11 7.66 -14.26
C ALA A 268 21.04 8.02 -15.33
N HIS A 269 21.33 7.79 -16.61
CA HIS A 269 20.38 8.03 -17.72
C HIS A 269 19.38 6.88 -17.94
N ARG A 270 19.50 5.80 -17.15
CA ARG A 270 18.67 4.59 -17.21
C ARG A 270 18.00 4.26 -15.88
N LEU A 271 18.05 5.19 -14.91
CA LEU A 271 17.36 5.02 -13.65
C LEU A 271 15.84 4.81 -13.89
N PRO A 272 15.17 3.99 -13.08
CA PRO A 272 13.72 3.78 -13.17
C PRO A 272 12.94 5.06 -12.84
N GLU A 273 11.69 5.13 -13.24
CA GLU A 273 10.77 6.17 -12.77
C GLU A 273 10.45 6.01 -11.28
N ALA A 274 10.41 4.77 -10.79
CA ALA A 274 10.23 4.47 -9.37
C ALA A 274 11.01 3.24 -8.91
N PHE A 275 11.29 3.21 -7.62
CA PHE A 275 11.98 2.14 -6.92
C PHE A 275 11.09 1.63 -5.80
N ALA A 276 10.72 0.37 -5.84
CA ALA A 276 9.80 -0.23 -4.89
C ALA A 276 10.52 -0.74 -3.63
N MET A 277 9.82 -0.78 -2.53
CA MET A 277 10.20 -1.52 -1.32
C MET A 277 8.97 -2.25 -0.80
N HIS A 278 9.18 -3.37 -0.11
CA HIS A 278 8.12 -4.13 0.56
C HIS A 278 8.38 -4.15 2.06
N TYR A 279 7.34 -3.92 2.86
CA TYR A 279 7.48 -3.94 4.31
C TYR A 279 6.16 -4.34 4.98
N TYR A 280 6.14 -5.51 5.60
CA TYR A 280 5.00 -6.00 6.37
C TYR A 280 5.22 -5.86 7.88
N ALA A 281 4.15 -5.53 8.60
CA ALA A 281 4.11 -5.63 10.06
C ALA A 281 3.80 -7.08 10.45
N GLU A 282 4.85 -7.84 10.73
CA GLU A 282 4.77 -9.25 11.08
C GLU A 282 4.14 -9.46 12.46
N GLY A 283 3.18 -10.38 12.55
CA GLY A 283 2.53 -10.77 13.79
C GLY A 283 2.77 -12.22 14.16
N LYS A 284 2.87 -12.50 15.45
CA LYS A 284 3.09 -13.87 15.98
C LYS A 284 1.80 -14.57 16.39
N SER A 285 0.69 -13.87 16.43
CA SER A 285 -0.64 -14.40 16.78
C SER A 285 -1.50 -14.66 15.55
N PRO A 286 -2.45 -15.59 15.60
CA PRO A 286 -3.52 -15.65 14.60
C PRO A 286 -4.30 -14.33 14.57
N SER A 287 -4.86 -13.99 13.42
CA SER A 287 -5.48 -12.69 13.17
C SER A 287 -6.60 -12.29 14.12
N ALA A 288 -7.37 -13.27 14.62
CA ALA A 288 -8.47 -13.08 15.57
C ALA A 288 -8.15 -13.53 17.01
N ALA A 289 -6.86 -13.67 17.36
CA ALA A 289 -6.43 -14.13 18.68
C ALA A 289 -5.26 -13.30 19.24
N TYR A 290 -5.32 -11.99 19.06
CA TYR A 290 -4.34 -11.07 19.62
C TYR A 290 -4.65 -10.76 21.09
N THR A 291 -3.57 -10.54 21.83
CA THR A 291 -3.60 -9.92 23.16
C THR A 291 -3.09 -8.48 23.03
N PRO A 292 -3.34 -7.59 24.02
CA PRO A 292 -2.77 -6.26 24.02
C PRO A 292 -1.27 -6.23 23.77
N ALA A 293 -0.51 -7.09 24.45
CA ALA A 293 0.94 -7.16 24.31
C ALA A 293 1.40 -7.60 22.89
N THR A 294 0.70 -8.56 22.27
CA THR A 294 1.04 -8.98 20.90
C THR A 294 0.62 -7.96 19.85
N MET A 295 -0.45 -7.21 20.09
CA MET A 295 -0.84 -6.08 19.28
C MET A 295 0.22 -4.97 19.36
N GLU A 296 0.61 -4.55 20.57
CA GLU A 296 1.65 -3.53 20.76
C GLU A 296 2.95 -3.91 20.06
N ALA A 297 3.39 -5.16 20.18
CA ALA A 297 4.59 -5.67 19.51
C ALA A 297 4.51 -5.57 17.98
N GLN A 298 3.34 -5.85 17.37
CA GLN A 298 3.15 -5.69 15.93
C GLN A 298 3.10 -4.22 15.53
N LEU A 299 2.37 -3.38 16.26
CA LEU A 299 2.25 -1.96 15.96
C LEU A 299 3.60 -1.21 16.07
N ALA A 300 4.52 -1.69 16.92
CA ALA A 300 5.89 -1.17 17.05
C ALA A 300 6.72 -1.28 15.74
N THR A 301 6.29 -2.05 14.75
CA THR A 301 6.94 -2.13 13.43
C THR A 301 6.74 -0.84 12.61
N PHE A 302 5.67 -0.08 12.81
CA PHE A 302 5.37 1.09 11.97
C PHE A 302 6.41 2.22 12.10
N PRO A 303 6.96 2.56 13.26
CA PRO A 303 8.12 3.47 13.35
C PRO A 303 9.35 2.97 12.57
N GLU A 304 9.54 1.65 12.43
CA GLU A 304 10.62 1.08 11.62
C GLU A 304 10.34 1.27 10.12
N ILE A 305 9.11 1.08 9.68
CA ILE A 305 8.67 1.39 8.30
C ILE A 305 8.91 2.87 8.00
N GLU A 306 8.58 3.78 8.92
CA GLU A 306 8.80 5.22 8.74
C GLU A 306 10.29 5.55 8.58
N ARG A 307 11.15 4.96 9.41
CA ARG A 307 12.61 5.09 9.28
C ARG A 307 13.12 4.53 7.96
N ALA A 308 12.60 3.39 7.52
CA ALA A 308 12.95 2.79 6.24
C ALA A 308 12.61 3.72 5.05
N VAL A 309 11.40 4.29 5.04
CA VAL A 309 10.99 5.28 4.02
C VAL A 309 11.95 6.48 3.98
N ILE A 310 12.31 7.02 5.14
CA ILE A 310 13.23 8.17 5.25
C ILE A 310 14.63 7.78 4.73
N GLN A 311 15.16 6.63 5.12
CA GLN A 311 16.50 6.18 4.74
C GLN A 311 16.58 5.83 3.26
N GLN A 312 15.61 5.09 2.72
CA GLN A 312 15.55 4.76 1.29
C GLN A 312 15.40 6.02 0.44
N ARG A 313 14.56 7.00 0.86
CA ARG A 313 14.45 8.27 0.14
C ARG A 313 15.77 9.04 0.14
N ALA A 314 16.44 9.14 1.29
CA ALA A 314 17.73 9.81 1.38
C ALA A 314 18.80 9.15 0.50
N LEU A 315 18.80 7.81 0.41
CA LEU A 315 19.66 7.05 -0.49
C LEU A 315 19.39 7.44 -1.96
N LEU A 316 18.14 7.38 -2.40
CA LEU A 316 17.77 7.71 -3.78
C LEU A 316 18.12 9.17 -4.14
N ASP A 317 17.93 10.11 -3.20
CA ASP A 317 18.32 11.53 -3.38
C ASP A 317 19.82 11.70 -3.64
N GLY A 318 20.65 10.82 -3.08
CA GLY A 318 22.10 10.78 -3.33
C GLY A 318 22.48 10.38 -4.76
N TYR A 319 21.62 9.63 -5.45
CA TYR A 319 21.88 9.16 -6.81
C TYR A 319 21.27 10.04 -7.89
N ASP A 320 20.07 10.56 -7.68
CA ASP A 320 19.35 11.26 -8.75
C ASP A 320 19.38 12.80 -8.65
N GLY A 321 19.74 13.35 -7.51
CA GLY A 321 19.95 14.79 -7.28
C GLY A 321 18.73 15.69 -7.56
N GLY A 322 17.58 15.13 -7.95
CA GLY A 322 16.42 15.90 -8.39
C GLY A 322 15.08 15.20 -8.12
N ARG A 323 15.06 14.19 -7.27
CA ARG A 323 13.86 13.39 -6.95
C ARG A 323 13.13 12.85 -8.19
N LYS A 324 13.88 12.39 -9.17
CA LYS A 324 13.35 11.80 -10.41
C LYS A 324 12.90 10.37 -10.18
N VAL A 325 13.65 9.60 -9.37
CA VAL A 325 13.27 8.26 -8.96
C VAL A 325 12.34 8.36 -7.78
N MET A 326 11.09 8.00 -7.97
CA MET A 326 10.09 8.02 -6.90
C MET A 326 10.23 6.78 -6.02
N LEU A 327 9.94 6.90 -4.72
CA LEU A 327 9.87 5.77 -3.81
C LEU A 327 8.43 5.25 -3.74
N VAL A 328 8.28 3.93 -3.86
CA VAL A 328 6.99 3.24 -3.79
C VAL A 328 7.06 2.18 -2.69
N LEU A 329 6.05 2.11 -1.83
CA LEU A 329 5.85 0.97 -0.92
C LEU A 329 4.86 0.01 -1.59
N ASP A 330 5.40 -0.87 -2.43
CA ASP A 330 4.62 -1.64 -3.41
C ASP A 330 3.82 -2.78 -2.78
N GLU A 331 4.26 -3.23 -1.60
CA GLU A 331 3.50 -4.12 -0.72
C GLU A 331 3.68 -3.71 0.74
N TRP A 332 2.56 -3.59 1.44
CA TRP A 332 2.54 -3.33 2.87
C TRP A 332 1.26 -3.86 3.51
N GLY A 333 1.25 -3.95 4.82
CA GLY A 333 0.10 -4.40 5.59
C GLY A 333 0.51 -5.21 6.80
N VAL A 334 -0.43 -5.96 7.36
CA VAL A 334 -0.17 -6.91 8.45
C VAL A 334 -0.05 -8.32 7.90
N HIS A 335 0.90 -9.08 8.43
CA HIS A 335 1.06 -10.49 8.12
C HIS A 335 1.08 -11.27 9.44
N ASP A 336 -0.04 -11.90 9.75
CA ASP A 336 -0.26 -12.62 10.99
C ASP A 336 0.13 -14.09 10.87
N ARG A 337 0.24 -14.78 11.99
CA ARG A 337 0.44 -16.23 11.99
C ARG A 337 -0.75 -16.92 11.34
N LEU A 338 -0.49 -17.66 10.28
CA LEU A 338 -1.51 -18.40 9.53
C LEU A 338 -2.10 -19.54 10.36
N VAL A 339 -3.38 -19.82 10.14
CA VAL A 339 -4.11 -20.92 10.73
C VAL A 339 -4.44 -21.92 9.64
N PRO A 340 -3.88 -23.16 9.64
CA PRO A 340 -4.05 -24.12 8.56
C PRO A 340 -5.52 -24.47 8.26
N GLU A 341 -6.37 -24.50 9.28
CA GLU A 341 -7.79 -24.79 9.14
C GLU A 341 -8.54 -23.66 8.41
N GLU A 342 -8.17 -22.41 8.66
CA GLU A 342 -8.72 -21.24 7.97
C GLU A 342 -8.24 -21.20 6.51
N GLU A 343 -6.94 -21.47 6.26
CA GLU A 343 -6.42 -21.56 4.90
C GLU A 343 -7.09 -22.68 4.08
N LYS A 344 -7.39 -23.82 4.73
CA LYS A 344 -8.11 -24.92 4.08
C LYS A 344 -9.55 -24.56 3.73
N SER A 345 -10.21 -23.75 4.54
CA SER A 345 -11.61 -23.37 4.36
C SER A 345 -11.79 -22.19 3.40
N HIS A 346 -10.90 -21.20 3.48
CA HIS A 346 -11.06 -19.90 2.80
C HIS A 346 -9.97 -19.60 1.76
N GLY A 347 -8.94 -20.44 1.67
CA GLY A 347 -7.83 -20.27 0.72
C GLY A 347 -6.55 -19.75 1.38
N ARG A 348 -5.47 -19.89 0.63
CA ARG A 348 -4.10 -19.55 1.07
C ARG A 348 -4.00 -18.10 1.54
N LEU A 349 -3.28 -17.85 2.64
CA LEU A 349 -3.06 -16.56 3.27
C LEU A 349 -4.34 -15.84 3.76
N TRP A 350 -5.42 -16.58 3.97
CA TRP A 350 -6.60 -16.02 4.58
C TRP A 350 -6.28 -15.46 5.97
N GLN A 351 -6.78 -14.26 6.26
CA GLN A 351 -6.69 -13.65 7.58
C GLN A 351 -7.97 -12.87 7.88
N GLN A 352 -8.50 -13.03 9.09
CA GLN A 352 -9.64 -12.23 9.55
C GLN A 352 -9.20 -10.79 9.82
N CYS A 353 -9.86 -9.81 9.20
CA CYS A 353 -9.63 -8.39 9.51
C CYS A 353 -10.38 -7.98 10.78
N THR A 354 -9.62 -7.68 11.84
CA THR A 354 -10.15 -7.27 13.15
C THR A 354 -9.93 -5.77 13.40
N MET A 355 -10.37 -5.25 14.55
CA MET A 355 -10.10 -3.88 14.96
C MET A 355 -8.60 -3.61 15.06
N ARG A 356 -7.79 -4.57 15.56
CA ARG A 356 -6.34 -4.50 15.53
C ARG A 356 -5.79 -4.28 14.11
N SER A 357 -6.32 -5.00 13.10
CA SER A 357 -5.91 -4.80 11.69
C SER A 357 -6.24 -3.38 11.21
N ALA A 358 -7.41 -2.87 11.59
CA ALA A 358 -7.82 -1.50 11.27
C ALA A 358 -6.88 -0.46 11.90
N LEU A 359 -6.50 -0.64 13.17
CA LEU A 359 -5.55 0.24 13.86
C LEU A 359 -4.17 0.22 13.18
N ALA A 360 -3.66 -0.96 12.82
CA ALA A 360 -2.40 -1.11 12.11
C ALA A 360 -2.42 -0.39 10.74
N VAL A 361 -3.49 -0.57 9.97
CA VAL A 361 -3.64 0.11 8.68
C VAL A 361 -3.77 1.62 8.84
N ALA A 362 -4.49 2.11 9.86
CA ALA A 362 -4.60 3.53 10.14
C ALA A 362 -3.25 4.15 10.56
N LEU A 363 -2.41 3.42 11.32
CA LEU A 363 -1.03 3.83 11.61
C LEU A 363 -0.22 4.01 10.31
N GLY A 364 -0.30 3.03 9.41
CA GLY A 364 0.37 3.10 8.10
C GLY A 364 -0.09 4.31 7.29
N LEU A 365 -1.39 4.54 7.17
CA LEU A 365 -1.91 5.69 6.41
C LEU A 365 -1.54 7.03 7.04
N ASN A 366 -1.53 7.16 8.38
CA ASN A 366 -1.02 8.34 9.06
C ASN A 366 0.47 8.57 8.78
N LEU A 367 1.28 7.49 8.78
CA LEU A 367 2.69 7.54 8.41
C LEU A 367 2.85 8.04 6.98
N PHE A 368 2.10 7.48 6.00
CA PHE A 368 2.24 7.88 4.60
C PHE A 368 1.84 9.33 4.38
N ASN A 369 0.83 9.82 5.08
CA ASN A 369 0.46 11.24 5.05
C ASN A 369 1.62 12.11 5.58
N ARG A 370 2.28 11.71 6.70
CA ARG A 370 3.44 12.45 7.24
C ARG A 370 4.68 12.37 6.34
N GLN A 371 4.76 11.38 5.47
CA GLN A 371 5.88 11.18 4.53
C GLN A 371 5.44 11.40 3.06
N ALA A 372 4.39 12.19 2.82
CA ALA A 372 3.81 12.40 1.50
C ALA A 372 4.77 13.07 0.49
N ASP A 373 5.82 13.75 0.96
CA ASP A 373 6.90 14.27 0.11
C ASP A 373 7.90 13.22 -0.37
N LYS A 374 7.88 12.01 0.22
CA LYS A 374 8.85 10.93 -0.03
C LYS A 374 8.26 9.78 -0.82
N LEU A 375 6.97 9.54 -0.69
CA LEU A 375 6.26 8.40 -1.26
C LEU A 375 5.40 8.81 -2.46
N ALA A 376 5.40 8.01 -3.50
CA ALA A 376 4.54 8.20 -4.66
C ALA A 376 3.31 7.28 -4.66
N MET A 377 3.43 6.09 -4.09
CA MET A 377 2.42 5.03 -4.11
C MET A 377 2.64 4.08 -2.93
N CYS A 378 1.53 3.55 -2.36
CA CYS A 378 1.58 2.50 -1.35
C CYS A 378 0.45 1.51 -1.62
N ASN A 379 0.75 0.23 -1.86
CA ASN A 379 -0.24 -0.77 -2.23
C ASN A 379 -0.49 -1.75 -1.07
N LEU A 380 -1.67 -1.66 -0.47
CA LEU A 380 -2.07 -2.56 0.63
C LEU A 380 -2.23 -3.99 0.10
N ALA A 381 -1.62 -4.95 0.73
CA ALA A 381 -1.76 -6.37 0.47
C ALA A 381 -2.75 -7.03 1.44
N GLN A 382 -3.89 -7.61 0.95
CA GLN A 382 -4.33 -7.50 -0.44
C GLN A 382 -5.80 -7.01 -0.47
N MET A 383 -6.34 -6.82 -1.65
CA MET A 383 -7.67 -6.17 -1.77
C MET A 383 -8.82 -7.03 -1.26
N VAL A 384 -8.80 -8.36 -1.50
CA VAL A 384 -9.90 -9.28 -1.13
C VAL A 384 -9.34 -10.55 -0.49
N ASN A 385 -9.92 -10.99 0.60
CA ASN A 385 -9.72 -12.25 1.32
C ASN A 385 -8.33 -12.50 1.93
N VAL A 386 -7.28 -11.90 1.43
CA VAL A 386 -5.90 -12.25 1.73
C VAL A 386 -5.23 -11.19 2.59
N ARG A 387 -4.58 -11.58 3.68
CA ARG A 387 -3.82 -10.74 4.63
C ARG A 387 -4.70 -9.64 5.28
N ALA A 388 -4.58 -8.37 4.87
CA ALA A 388 -5.38 -7.26 5.41
C ALA A 388 -6.44 -6.78 4.40
N PRO A 389 -7.40 -7.62 3.98
CA PRO A 389 -8.28 -7.30 2.87
C PRO A 389 -9.28 -6.20 3.20
N LEU A 390 -9.66 -5.43 2.15
CA LEU A 390 -10.80 -4.51 2.22
C LEU A 390 -12.12 -5.28 2.32
N LEU A 391 -12.22 -6.37 1.60
CA LEU A 391 -13.42 -7.19 1.49
C LEU A 391 -13.11 -8.65 1.80
N GLN A 392 -14.03 -9.30 2.45
CA GLN A 392 -14.04 -10.75 2.61
C GLN A 392 -15.27 -11.35 1.93
N THR A 393 -15.09 -12.50 1.24
CA THR A 393 -16.14 -13.13 0.47
C THR A 393 -16.24 -14.61 0.80
N GLU A 394 -17.47 -15.11 0.94
CA GLU A 394 -17.78 -16.53 1.10
C GLU A 394 -19.11 -16.83 0.40
N GLY A 395 -19.13 -17.84 -0.47
CA GLY A 395 -20.34 -18.15 -1.23
C GLY A 395 -20.90 -16.91 -1.95
N GLY A 396 -22.14 -16.55 -1.66
CA GLY A 396 -22.80 -15.35 -2.19
C GLY A 396 -22.49 -14.05 -1.44
N GLU A 397 -21.93 -14.15 -0.22
CA GLU A 397 -21.70 -12.99 0.65
C GLU A 397 -20.41 -12.23 0.30
N CYS A 398 -20.46 -10.92 0.57
CA CYS A 398 -19.30 -10.03 0.47
C CYS A 398 -19.40 -9.00 1.60
N VAL A 399 -18.44 -9.01 2.50
CA VAL A 399 -18.43 -8.18 3.71
C VAL A 399 -17.37 -7.10 3.62
N ARG A 400 -17.72 -5.86 3.98
CA ARG A 400 -16.76 -4.78 4.19
C ARG A 400 -16.05 -4.99 5.52
N THR A 401 -14.74 -5.14 5.50
CA THR A 401 -13.93 -5.29 6.72
C THR A 401 -13.74 -3.94 7.43
N LEU A 402 -13.18 -3.98 8.63
CA LEU A 402 -12.83 -2.74 9.32
C LEU A 402 -11.73 -1.96 8.60
N VAL A 403 -10.85 -2.66 7.87
CA VAL A 403 -9.83 -2.04 6.99
C VAL A 403 -10.47 -1.23 5.85
N TYR A 404 -11.56 -1.73 5.24
CA TYR A 404 -12.33 -0.94 4.27
C TYR A 404 -12.75 0.41 4.84
N TYR A 405 -13.29 0.42 6.06
CA TYR A 405 -13.76 1.65 6.69
C TYR A 405 -12.64 2.60 7.08
N VAL A 406 -11.45 2.10 7.41
CA VAL A 406 -10.26 2.95 7.58
C VAL A 406 -9.93 3.70 6.29
N PHE A 407 -9.86 2.99 5.16
CA PHE A 407 -9.63 3.64 3.86
C PHE A 407 -10.76 4.63 3.49
N ALA A 408 -12.01 4.32 3.83
CA ALA A 408 -13.14 5.25 3.61
C ALA A 408 -12.98 6.54 4.42
N LEU A 409 -12.55 6.46 5.68
CA LEU A 409 -12.25 7.61 6.53
C LEU A 409 -11.06 8.43 5.98
N PHE A 410 -9.97 7.76 5.62
CA PHE A 410 -8.75 8.41 5.12
C PHE A 410 -8.88 8.97 3.71
N ARG A 411 -9.90 8.58 2.94
CA ARG A 411 -10.17 9.14 1.60
C ARG A 411 -10.23 10.66 1.61
N ALA A 412 -10.64 11.27 2.72
CA ALA A 412 -10.73 12.72 2.90
C ALA A 412 -9.38 13.44 2.74
N HIS A 413 -8.25 12.75 2.91
CA HIS A 413 -6.90 13.30 2.75
C HIS A 413 -6.42 13.35 1.28
N ARG A 414 -6.99 12.52 0.40
CA ARG A 414 -6.52 12.38 -0.99
C ARG A 414 -6.53 13.71 -1.72
N SER A 415 -5.48 13.95 -2.51
CA SER A 415 -5.23 15.16 -3.31
C SER A 415 -5.02 16.44 -2.48
N LYS A 416 -5.04 16.36 -1.15
CA LYS A 416 -4.74 17.49 -0.26
C LYS A 416 -3.25 17.56 0.05
N THR A 417 -2.79 18.72 0.51
CA THR A 417 -1.41 18.91 0.97
C THR A 417 -1.29 18.50 2.43
N ALA A 418 -0.44 17.51 2.73
CA ALA A 418 -0.11 17.13 4.10
C ALA A 418 0.61 18.28 4.80
N VAL A 419 0.28 18.49 6.07
CA VAL A 419 0.89 19.53 6.92
C VAL A 419 1.54 18.89 8.15
N ARG A 420 2.52 19.58 8.71
CA ARG A 420 3.28 19.10 9.87
C ARG A 420 2.40 19.00 11.12
N VAL A 421 2.53 17.87 11.79
CA VAL A 421 1.89 17.60 13.09
C VAL A 421 3.00 17.32 14.10
N GLU A 422 2.88 17.92 15.28
CA GLU A 422 3.73 17.69 16.44
C GLU A 422 2.86 17.06 17.53
N ALA A 423 3.20 15.85 17.93
CA ALA A 423 2.54 15.07 18.99
C ALA A 423 3.60 14.21 19.69
N GLU A 424 3.24 13.62 20.83
CA GLU A 424 4.08 12.60 21.44
C GLU A 424 4.29 11.38 20.50
N ASP A 425 5.40 10.67 20.70
CA ASP A 425 5.71 9.47 19.91
C ASP A 425 4.59 8.44 20.06
N PRO A 426 4.02 7.96 18.96
CA PRO A 426 2.96 6.95 18.99
C PRO A 426 3.33 5.67 19.75
N SER A 427 4.61 5.29 19.76
CA SER A 427 5.09 4.11 20.48
C SER A 427 5.01 4.23 22.00
N SER A 428 4.99 5.45 22.52
CA SER A 428 4.87 5.72 23.96
C SER A 428 3.45 6.10 24.38
N SER A 429 2.77 6.91 23.56
CA SER A 429 1.43 7.44 23.89
C SER A 429 0.29 6.57 23.37
N GLY A 430 0.49 5.79 22.30
CA GLY A 430 -0.56 5.12 21.55
C GLY A 430 -1.35 6.06 20.65
N LEU A 431 -1.02 7.36 20.60
CA LEU A 431 -1.65 8.37 19.73
C LEU A 431 -0.88 8.51 18.41
N SER A 432 -1.57 8.36 17.30
CA SER A 432 -1.01 8.72 15.99
C SER A 432 -1.90 9.72 15.27
N VAL A 433 -1.29 10.73 14.66
CA VAL A 433 -2.02 11.82 14.00
C VAL A 433 -1.39 12.15 12.66
N SER A 434 -2.23 12.48 11.68
CA SER A 434 -1.83 13.17 10.45
C SER A 434 -2.86 14.24 10.09
N ALA A 435 -2.43 15.25 9.33
CA ALA A 435 -3.30 16.30 8.86
C ALA A 435 -2.97 16.70 7.42
N SER A 436 -4.01 17.11 6.67
CA SER A 436 -3.84 17.64 5.31
C SER A 436 -4.86 18.74 5.03
N ARG A 437 -4.53 19.68 4.14
CA ARG A 437 -5.40 20.81 3.83
C ARG A 437 -5.56 21.06 2.32
N GLU A 438 -6.66 21.69 1.97
CA GLU A 438 -6.91 22.27 0.64
C GLU A 438 -7.78 23.53 0.80
N GLY A 439 -7.22 24.68 0.44
CA GLY A 439 -7.92 25.95 0.70
C GLY A 439 -8.25 26.15 2.18
N GLN A 440 -9.52 26.28 2.49
CA GLN A 440 -10.04 26.42 3.85
C GLN A 440 -10.45 25.09 4.51
N ASP A 441 -10.29 23.97 3.82
CA ASP A 441 -10.63 22.66 4.34
C ASP A 441 -9.38 21.99 4.93
N LEU A 442 -9.47 21.56 6.19
CA LEU A 442 -8.45 20.78 6.88
C LEU A 442 -9.05 19.44 7.30
N VAL A 443 -8.30 18.37 7.09
CA VAL A 443 -8.65 17.04 7.55
C VAL A 443 -7.60 16.59 8.57
N VAL A 444 -8.05 16.06 9.70
CA VAL A 444 -7.19 15.51 10.76
C VAL A 444 -7.63 14.09 11.03
N SER A 445 -6.73 13.11 10.88
CA SER A 445 -6.95 11.73 11.30
C SER A 445 -6.17 11.44 12.56
N LEU A 446 -6.88 10.89 13.56
CA LEU A 446 -6.35 10.54 14.88
C LEU A 446 -6.62 9.06 15.15
N LEU A 447 -5.70 8.43 15.85
CA LEU A 447 -5.77 7.04 16.25
C LEU A 447 -5.42 6.92 17.73
N ASN A 448 -6.25 6.21 18.51
CA ASN A 448 -5.90 5.70 19.82
C ASN A 448 -5.73 4.18 19.74
N SER A 449 -4.50 3.69 19.82
CA SER A 449 -4.20 2.25 19.78
C SER A 449 -4.17 1.59 21.17
N ARG A 450 -4.42 2.36 22.25
CA ARG A 450 -4.51 1.81 23.61
C ARG A 450 -5.75 0.94 23.72
N ASP A 451 -5.65 -0.17 24.42
CA ASP A 451 -6.74 -1.08 24.71
C ASP A 451 -7.33 -0.89 26.14
N ASP A 452 -6.65 -0.11 26.94
CA ASP A 452 -6.93 0.09 28.37
C ASP A 452 -7.42 1.49 28.74
N THR A 453 -7.27 2.50 27.85
CA THR A 453 -7.45 3.92 28.25
C THR A 453 -8.05 4.75 27.12
N ASP A 454 -9.12 5.45 27.41
CA ASP A 454 -9.64 6.55 26.60
C ASP A 454 -8.70 7.76 26.70
N MET A 455 -8.63 8.53 25.63
CA MET A 455 -7.61 9.58 25.48
C MET A 455 -8.27 10.92 25.12
N PRO A 456 -8.39 11.86 26.07
CA PRO A 456 -8.78 13.23 25.75
C PRO A 456 -7.65 13.93 24.98
N VAL A 457 -7.99 14.54 23.83
CA VAL A 457 -7.04 15.19 22.93
C VAL A 457 -7.42 16.65 22.70
N ALA A 458 -6.40 17.52 22.73
CA ALA A 458 -6.49 18.90 22.27
C ALA A 458 -5.58 19.13 21.06
N CYS A 459 -6.15 19.53 19.94
CA CYS A 459 -5.38 19.91 18.76
C CYS A 459 -5.34 21.43 18.62
N SER A 460 -4.18 22.04 18.83
CA SER A 460 -3.93 23.46 18.54
C SER A 460 -3.65 23.65 17.05
N LEU A 461 -4.38 24.53 16.39
CA LEU A 461 -4.16 24.89 14.98
C LEU A 461 -3.30 26.15 14.91
N ARG A 462 -2.08 26.03 14.37
CA ARG A 462 -1.18 27.19 14.20
C ARG A 462 -1.53 27.93 12.91
N SER A 463 -1.52 29.27 12.99
CA SER A 463 -1.73 30.20 11.87
C SER A 463 -3.17 30.29 11.35
N VAL A 464 -4.11 29.52 11.90
CA VAL A 464 -5.53 29.52 11.48
C VAL A 464 -6.46 29.32 12.68
N ARG A 465 -7.73 29.62 12.50
CA ARG A 465 -8.79 29.30 13.47
C ARG A 465 -9.83 28.39 12.84
N PRO A 466 -10.31 27.36 13.53
CA PRO A 466 -11.42 26.57 13.04
C PRO A 466 -12.74 27.37 13.18
N ALA A 467 -13.55 27.36 12.11
CA ALA A 467 -14.89 27.91 12.11
C ALA A 467 -15.93 26.84 12.48
N SER A 468 -15.74 25.63 12.00
CA SER A 468 -16.58 24.47 12.34
C SER A 468 -15.81 23.17 12.16
N ALA A 469 -16.28 22.10 12.83
CA ALA A 469 -15.72 20.76 12.67
C ALA A 469 -16.82 19.70 12.77
N SER A 470 -16.60 18.58 12.09
CA SER A 470 -17.38 17.34 12.23
C SER A 470 -16.45 16.15 12.24
N ALA A 471 -16.79 15.11 12.99
CA ALA A 471 -15.96 13.93 13.11
C ALA A 471 -16.74 12.63 12.89
N GLN A 472 -16.02 11.62 12.36
CA GLN A 472 -16.47 10.24 12.23
C GLN A 472 -15.49 9.32 12.96
N ILE A 473 -16.00 8.32 13.66
CA ILE A 473 -15.23 7.34 14.41
C ILE A 473 -15.52 5.92 13.96
N LEU A 474 -14.46 5.13 13.76
CA LEU A 474 -14.48 3.67 13.75
C LEU A 474 -13.94 3.17 15.09
N HIS A 475 -14.70 2.36 15.80
CA HIS A 475 -14.37 1.92 17.16
C HIS A 475 -15.00 0.55 17.46
N ALA A 476 -14.29 -0.25 18.24
CA ALA A 476 -14.81 -1.44 18.89
C ALA A 476 -14.16 -1.62 20.27
N ASP A 477 -14.89 -2.22 21.21
CA ASP A 477 -14.40 -2.44 22.58
C ASP A 477 -13.41 -3.61 22.70
N ASP A 478 -13.35 -4.48 21.67
CA ASP A 478 -12.47 -5.64 21.59
C ASP A 478 -11.54 -5.51 20.37
N LEU A 479 -10.24 -5.66 20.62
CA LEU A 479 -9.22 -5.61 19.56
C LEU A 479 -9.37 -6.72 18.51
N ASN A 480 -10.04 -7.84 18.85
CA ASN A 480 -10.35 -8.93 17.95
C ASN A 480 -11.75 -8.82 17.31
N ALA A 481 -12.52 -7.78 17.58
CA ALA A 481 -13.81 -7.55 16.94
C ALA A 481 -13.69 -7.40 15.42
N TYR A 482 -14.61 -7.97 14.66
CA TYR A 482 -14.62 -7.94 13.20
C TYR A 482 -16.03 -8.01 12.61
N ASN A 483 -16.16 -7.66 11.34
CA ASN A 483 -17.37 -7.89 10.57
C ASN A 483 -17.30 -9.27 9.92
N GLY A 484 -18.17 -10.18 10.35
CA GLY A 484 -18.26 -11.57 9.88
C GLY A 484 -19.41 -11.80 8.92
N PHE A 485 -19.40 -12.96 8.26
CA PHE A 485 -20.49 -13.44 7.41
C PHE A 485 -21.75 -13.72 8.25
N GLY A 486 -22.93 -13.51 7.66
CA GLY A 486 -24.22 -13.73 8.33
C GLY A 486 -24.55 -12.75 9.45
N SER A 487 -23.69 -11.79 9.76
CA SER A 487 -23.92 -10.78 10.80
C SER A 487 -24.78 -9.63 10.29
N SER A 488 -25.91 -9.36 11.01
CA SER A 488 -26.73 -8.17 10.74
C SER A 488 -26.16 -6.89 11.39
N ALA A 489 -25.36 -7.02 12.44
CA ALA A 489 -24.70 -5.91 13.13
C ALA A 489 -23.27 -5.76 12.59
N GLN A 490 -23.02 -4.65 11.91
CA GLN A 490 -21.69 -4.34 11.40
C GLN A 490 -21.08 -3.16 12.15
N ILE A 491 -19.79 -3.31 12.49
CA ILE A 491 -18.95 -2.21 12.97
C ILE A 491 -18.65 -1.32 11.76
N ALA A 492 -19.10 -0.05 11.82
CA ALA A 492 -18.93 0.92 10.76
C ALA A 492 -18.72 2.32 11.35
N PRO A 493 -18.17 3.27 10.57
CA PRO A 493 -18.00 4.64 11.04
C PRO A 493 -19.34 5.28 11.45
N ARG A 494 -19.29 6.05 12.54
CA ARG A 494 -20.43 6.80 13.07
C ARG A 494 -20.01 8.21 13.47
N PRO A 495 -20.95 9.17 13.55
CA PRO A 495 -20.65 10.51 14.04
C PRO A 495 -20.00 10.49 15.42
N HIS A 496 -19.04 11.38 15.65
CA HIS A 496 -18.31 11.51 16.92
C HIS A 496 -18.30 12.96 17.38
N PRO A 497 -18.47 13.22 18.69
CA PRO A 497 -18.40 14.59 19.22
C PRO A 497 -17.03 15.21 19.02
N VAL A 498 -17.01 16.46 18.57
CA VAL A 498 -15.83 17.31 18.48
C VAL A 498 -16.22 18.73 18.81
N SER A 499 -15.45 19.40 19.65
CA SER A 499 -15.66 20.79 20.04
C SER A 499 -14.63 21.70 19.39
N VAL A 500 -15.08 22.89 18.96
CA VAL A 500 -14.25 23.96 18.40
C VAL A 500 -14.14 25.08 19.43
N GLY A 501 -12.93 25.46 19.82
CA GLY A 501 -12.71 26.54 20.78
C GLY A 501 -11.23 26.79 21.05
N GLY A 502 -10.89 27.97 21.59
CA GLY A 502 -9.51 28.29 21.98
C GLY A 502 -8.48 28.25 20.85
N GLY A 503 -8.90 28.36 19.59
CA GLY A 503 -8.01 28.26 18.42
C GLY A 503 -7.69 26.82 18.02
N GLY A 504 -8.46 25.84 18.47
CA GLY A 504 -8.23 24.42 18.17
C GLY A 504 -9.47 23.54 18.29
N LEU A 505 -9.23 22.24 18.34
CA LEU A 505 -10.22 21.18 18.46
C LEU A 505 -10.05 20.45 19.79
N GLN A 506 -11.15 19.94 20.33
CA GLN A 506 -11.15 19.11 21.52
C GLN A 506 -12.07 17.92 21.28
N LEU A 507 -11.58 16.70 21.54
CA LEU A 507 -12.33 15.47 21.40
C LEU A 507 -11.75 14.40 22.34
N ASP A 508 -12.58 13.44 22.70
CA ASP A 508 -12.15 12.25 23.40
C ASP A 508 -12.00 11.10 22.40
N LEU A 509 -10.87 10.40 22.42
CA LEU A 509 -10.63 9.21 21.62
C LEU A 509 -10.85 7.98 22.50
N PRO A 510 -11.96 7.24 22.34
CA PRO A 510 -12.08 5.95 23.00
C PRO A 510 -10.88 5.07 22.71
N ARG A 511 -10.57 4.17 23.63
CA ARG A 511 -9.60 3.10 23.35
C ARG A 511 -9.93 2.38 22.03
N LEU A 512 -8.93 1.85 21.33
CA LEU A 512 -9.13 1.11 20.07
C LEU A 512 -10.00 1.88 19.07
N SER A 513 -9.62 3.12 18.74
CA SER A 513 -10.42 3.95 17.83
C SER A 513 -9.61 4.64 16.74
N VAL A 514 -10.27 4.88 15.61
CA VAL A 514 -9.78 5.70 14.49
C VAL A 514 -10.81 6.80 14.24
N VAL A 515 -10.37 8.06 14.32
CA VAL A 515 -11.24 9.23 14.12
C VAL A 515 -10.71 10.08 12.98
N THR A 516 -11.60 10.50 12.08
CA THR A 516 -11.28 11.54 11.09
C THR A 516 -12.16 12.75 11.32
N VAL A 517 -11.53 13.92 11.43
CA VAL A 517 -12.18 15.21 11.65
C VAL A 517 -12.05 16.05 10.39
N ALA A 518 -13.17 16.48 9.85
CA ALA A 518 -13.26 17.50 8.80
C ALA A 518 -13.44 18.88 9.47
N VAL A 519 -12.57 19.82 9.15
CA VAL A 519 -12.53 21.15 9.74
C VAL A 519 -12.66 22.20 8.65
N ARG A 520 -13.56 23.16 8.83
CA ARG A 520 -13.60 24.39 8.04
C ARG A 520 -12.85 25.47 8.79
N MET A 521 -11.81 26.02 8.16
CA MET A 521 -11.02 27.13 8.69
C MET A 521 -11.72 28.46 8.38
N ALA A 522 -11.58 29.43 9.29
CA ALA A 522 -12.14 30.77 9.16
C ALA A 522 -11.37 31.61 8.14
#